data_536e8f189a863b015d6b80c2cee10a38
#
_entry.id   536e8f189a863b015d6b80c2cee10a38
#
_cell.length_a   1.000
_cell.length_b   1.000
_cell.length_c   1.000
_cell.angle_alpha   90.00
_cell.angle_beta   90.00
_cell.angle_gamma   90.00
#
_symmetry.space_group_name_H-M   'P 1'
#
loop_
_entity.id
_entity.type
_entity.pdbx_description
1 polymer ?
#
loop_
_entity_poly.entity_id
_entity_poly.type
_entity_poly.pdbx_seq_one_letter_code
_entity_poly.pdbx_strand_id
1 'polypeptide(L)'
;MIAIIDYGAGNIFSVKNALDYLGFENKLTDKKEDIEKADAIILPGVGAFPWAMNMLGLSGLIDTIKEQAKIKPFLGICLGMQLLFEKSYEFEECKGLGLIGGYVDKINEPDLVIPHMGWNLSLIHISEPT
;
A
#
# COMPACT_ATOMS: atom_id res chain seq x y z
N MET A 1 -18.18 -3.56 -2.45
CA MET A 1 -17.49 -3.28 -1.18
C MET A 1 -15.99 -3.21 -1.42
N ILE A 2 -15.34 -2.22 -0.83
CA ILE A 2 -13.89 -2.06 -0.88
C ILE A 2 -13.30 -2.61 0.42
N ALA A 3 -12.35 -3.55 0.32
CA ALA A 3 -11.64 -4.05 1.48
C ALA A 3 -10.41 -3.18 1.76
N ILE A 4 -10.31 -2.66 2.97
CA ILE A 4 -9.12 -1.96 3.47
C ILE A 4 -8.37 -2.95 4.34
N ILE A 5 -7.16 -3.31 3.95
CA ILE A 5 -6.40 -4.34 4.67
C ILE A 5 -5.86 -3.77 5.98
N ASP A 6 -6.29 -4.39 7.07
CA ASP A 6 -5.86 -4.08 8.42
C ASP A 6 -4.84 -5.14 8.87
N TYR A 7 -3.56 -4.83 8.72
CA TYR A 7 -2.46 -5.72 9.09
C TYR A 7 -1.56 -5.15 10.19
N GLY A 8 -2.01 -4.09 10.84
CA GLY A 8 -1.28 -3.45 11.92
C GLY A 8 -0.41 -2.28 11.49
N ALA A 9 -0.36 -1.96 10.20
CA ALA A 9 0.37 -0.82 9.67
C ALA A 9 -0.56 0.10 8.88
N GLY A 10 -0.34 1.41 8.98
CA GLY A 10 -1.09 2.39 8.22
C GLY A 10 -2.17 3.12 9.01
N ASN A 11 -2.60 4.24 8.44
CA ASN A 11 -3.67 5.04 9.01
C ASN A 11 -5.01 4.59 8.42
N ILE A 12 -5.48 3.44 8.89
CA ILE A 12 -6.67 2.76 8.35
C ILE A 12 -7.95 3.57 8.55
N PHE A 13 -8.07 4.29 9.65
CA PHE A 13 -9.29 5.08 9.92
C PHE A 13 -9.41 6.29 9.00
N SER A 14 -8.31 6.92 8.63
CA SER A 14 -8.34 8.01 7.65
C SER A 14 -8.80 7.53 6.28
N VAL A 15 -8.35 6.36 5.86
CA VAL A 15 -8.79 5.74 4.60
C VAL A 15 -10.27 5.40 4.66
N LYS A 16 -10.70 4.77 5.74
CA LYS A 16 -12.11 4.44 5.96
C LYS A 16 -12.98 5.68 5.93
N ASN A 17 -12.60 6.72 6.66
CA ASN A 17 -13.36 7.97 6.72
C ASN A 17 -13.47 8.64 5.35
N ALA A 18 -12.42 8.60 4.54
CA ALA A 18 -12.44 9.14 3.18
C ALA A 18 -13.42 8.37 2.30
N LEU A 19 -13.43 7.05 2.37
CA LEU A 19 -14.37 6.23 1.60
C LEU A 19 -15.82 6.42 2.07
N ASP A 20 -16.04 6.52 3.36
CA ASP A 20 -17.37 6.80 3.92
C ASP A 20 -17.87 8.16 3.44
N TYR A 21 -17.03 9.18 3.46
CA TYR A 21 -17.36 10.50 2.97
C TYR A 21 -17.74 10.50 1.48
N LEU A 22 -17.01 9.70 0.68
CA LEU A 22 -17.28 9.56 -0.75
C LEU A 22 -18.48 8.66 -1.06
N GLY A 23 -19.06 8.01 -0.05
CA GLY A 23 -20.22 7.16 -0.22
C GLY A 23 -19.91 5.74 -0.71
N PHE A 24 -18.67 5.28 -0.63
CA PHE A 24 -18.32 3.91 -1.01
C PHE A 24 -18.45 2.94 0.15
N GLU A 25 -19.14 1.84 -0.07
CA GLU A 25 -19.19 0.74 0.88
C GLU A 25 -17.79 0.15 1.06
N ASN A 26 -17.34 0.07 2.31
CA ASN A 26 -15.99 -0.38 2.63
C ASN A 26 -15.96 -1.13 3.94
N LYS A 27 -14.89 -1.90 4.14
CA LYS A 27 -14.69 -2.68 5.37
C LYS A 27 -13.20 -2.74 5.71
N LEU A 28 -12.87 -2.41 6.96
CA LEU A 28 -11.56 -2.72 7.54
C LEU A 28 -11.54 -4.20 7.82
N THR A 29 -10.55 -4.93 7.32
CA THR A 29 -10.53 -6.38 7.47
C THR A 29 -9.12 -6.96 7.50
N ASP A 30 -8.94 -7.97 8.33
CA ASP A 30 -7.77 -8.82 8.38
C ASP A 30 -8.12 -10.27 7.94
N LYS A 31 -9.28 -10.46 7.36
CA LYS A 31 -9.80 -11.78 7.00
C LYS A 31 -9.71 -12.04 5.51
N LYS A 32 -9.17 -13.20 5.18
CA LYS A 32 -9.03 -13.68 3.81
C LYS A 32 -10.37 -13.65 3.06
N GLU A 33 -11.43 -14.10 3.69
CA GLU A 33 -12.77 -14.20 3.09
C GLU A 33 -13.31 -12.84 2.66
N ASP A 34 -13.08 -11.80 3.45
CA ASP A 34 -13.50 -10.44 3.12
C ASP A 34 -12.75 -9.91 1.91
N ILE A 35 -11.45 -10.18 1.83
CA ILE A 35 -10.59 -9.75 0.72
C ILE A 35 -11.04 -10.45 -0.57
N GLU A 36 -11.33 -11.73 -0.50
CA GLU A 36 -11.80 -12.51 -1.66
C GLU A 36 -13.15 -12.04 -2.17
N LYS A 37 -14.05 -11.63 -1.28
CA LYS A 37 -15.39 -11.15 -1.63
C LYS A 37 -15.40 -9.70 -2.09
N ALA A 38 -14.40 -8.92 -1.77
CA ALA A 38 -14.36 -7.50 -2.10
C ALA A 38 -14.28 -7.26 -3.63
N ASP A 39 -14.81 -6.13 -4.06
CA ASP A 39 -14.72 -5.69 -5.45
C ASP A 39 -13.39 -4.99 -5.74
N ALA A 40 -12.78 -4.41 -4.73
CA ALA A 40 -11.51 -3.71 -4.81
C ALA A 40 -10.78 -3.77 -3.46
N ILE A 41 -9.47 -3.57 -3.49
CA ILE A 41 -8.61 -3.67 -2.31
C ILE A 41 -7.77 -2.41 -2.15
N ILE A 42 -7.67 -1.93 -0.90
CA ILE A 42 -6.73 -0.86 -0.54
C ILE A 42 -5.73 -1.42 0.48
N LEU A 43 -4.46 -1.26 0.18
CA LEU A 43 -3.35 -1.58 1.08
C LEU A 43 -2.71 -0.29 1.57
N PRO A 44 -3.04 0.15 2.79
CA PRO A 44 -2.38 1.30 3.39
C PRO A 44 -1.06 0.90 4.02
N GLY A 45 -0.26 1.88 4.41
CA GLY A 45 0.96 1.62 5.16
C GLY A 45 1.68 2.90 5.54
N VAL A 46 2.25 2.91 6.75
CA VAL A 46 3.15 3.95 7.23
C VAL A 46 4.31 3.29 7.99
N GLY A 47 5.47 3.92 8.00
CA GLY A 47 6.64 3.44 8.71
C GLY A 47 7.66 2.74 7.83
N ALA A 48 8.40 1.81 8.42
CA ALA A 48 9.50 1.12 7.76
C ALA A 48 9.04 -0.09 6.95
N PHE A 49 9.59 -0.23 5.76
CA PHE A 49 9.27 -1.34 4.84
C PHE A 49 9.49 -2.72 5.49
N PRO A 50 10.64 -3.03 6.13
CA PRO A 50 10.84 -4.35 6.73
C PRO A 50 9.83 -4.67 7.82
N TRP A 51 9.50 -3.68 8.65
CA TRP A 51 8.51 -3.86 9.71
C TRP A 51 7.13 -4.18 9.13
N ALA A 52 6.71 -3.43 8.13
CA ALA A 52 5.41 -3.65 7.49
C ALA A 52 5.32 -5.01 6.80
N MET A 53 6.38 -5.45 6.12
CA MET A 53 6.41 -6.78 5.52
C MET A 53 6.35 -7.89 6.57
N ASN A 54 7.01 -7.68 7.71
CA ASN A 54 6.90 -8.62 8.83
C ASN A 54 5.48 -8.71 9.37
N MET A 55 4.82 -7.57 9.59
CA MET A 55 3.44 -7.52 10.04
C MET A 55 2.48 -8.19 9.05
N LEU A 56 2.70 -7.92 7.77
CA LEU A 56 1.89 -8.53 6.71
C LEU A 56 2.09 -10.05 6.65
N GLY A 57 3.32 -10.51 6.83
CA GLY A 57 3.64 -11.95 6.94
C GLY A 57 2.94 -12.61 8.10
N LEU A 58 2.94 -11.97 9.28
CA LEU A 58 2.25 -12.47 10.47
C LEU A 58 0.74 -12.51 10.30
N SER A 59 0.18 -11.64 9.50
CA SER A 59 -1.27 -11.64 9.22
C SER A 59 -1.74 -12.85 8.42
N GLY A 60 -0.83 -13.51 7.70
CA GLY A 60 -1.16 -14.63 6.82
C GLY A 60 -1.85 -14.23 5.52
N LEU A 61 -1.86 -12.95 5.17
CA LEU A 61 -2.63 -12.44 4.03
C LEU A 61 -1.81 -12.29 2.73
N ILE A 62 -0.50 -12.50 2.76
CA ILE A 62 0.37 -12.23 1.60
C ILE A 62 -0.11 -12.95 0.35
N ASP A 63 -0.34 -14.25 0.42
CA ASP A 63 -0.75 -15.04 -0.75
C ASP A 63 -2.11 -14.58 -1.28
N THR A 64 -3.06 -14.33 -0.39
CA THR A 64 -4.39 -13.83 -0.76
C THR A 64 -4.29 -12.48 -1.45
N ILE A 65 -3.47 -11.57 -0.93
CA ILE A 65 -3.27 -10.25 -1.52
C ILE A 65 -2.67 -10.38 -2.92
N LYS A 66 -1.66 -11.22 -3.09
CA LYS A 66 -1.02 -11.44 -4.40
C LYS A 66 -2.00 -12.01 -5.42
N GLU A 67 -2.82 -12.96 -5.03
CA GLU A 67 -3.82 -13.57 -5.91
C GLU A 67 -4.90 -12.57 -6.30
N GLN A 68 -5.45 -11.86 -5.33
CA GLN A 68 -6.56 -10.95 -5.56
C GLN A 68 -6.13 -9.67 -6.31
N ALA A 69 -4.90 -9.21 -6.11
CA ALA A 69 -4.36 -8.05 -6.83
C ALA A 69 -4.28 -8.28 -8.35
N LYS A 70 -4.23 -9.52 -8.80
CA LYS A 70 -4.19 -9.86 -10.23
C LYS A 70 -5.55 -9.78 -10.92
N ILE A 71 -6.63 -9.85 -10.16
CA ILE A 71 -7.98 -10.00 -10.71
C ILE A 71 -8.94 -8.88 -10.36
N LYS A 72 -8.55 -7.95 -9.50
CA LYS A 72 -9.41 -6.83 -9.12
C LYS A 72 -8.60 -5.56 -8.91
N PRO A 73 -9.24 -4.37 -8.94
CA PRO A 73 -8.55 -3.11 -8.68
C PRO A 73 -7.87 -3.13 -7.32
N PHE A 74 -6.63 -2.65 -7.29
CA PHE A 74 -5.79 -2.64 -6.10
C PHE A 74 -5.08 -1.30 -5.98
N LEU A 75 -5.22 -0.64 -4.83
CA LEU A 75 -4.59 0.64 -4.55
C LEU A 75 -3.65 0.51 -3.34
N GLY A 76 -2.37 0.72 -3.56
CA GLY A 76 -1.39 0.88 -2.47
C GLY A 76 -1.23 2.36 -2.13
N ILE A 77 -1.28 2.68 -0.85
CA ILE A 77 -1.12 4.06 -0.37
C ILE A 77 0.15 4.18 0.45
N CYS A 78 1.03 5.13 0.07
CA CYS A 78 2.28 5.44 0.77
C CYS A 78 3.16 4.18 0.89
N LEU A 79 3.50 3.74 2.10
CA LEU A 79 4.25 2.51 2.32
C LEU A 79 3.55 1.30 1.69
N GLY A 80 2.22 1.25 1.73
CA GLY A 80 1.45 0.19 1.08
C GLY A 80 1.72 0.10 -0.41
N MET A 81 1.91 1.21 -1.10
CA MET A 81 2.34 1.24 -2.49
C MET A 81 3.77 0.71 -2.64
N GLN A 82 4.68 1.10 -1.75
CA GLN A 82 6.06 0.61 -1.78
C GLN A 82 6.15 -0.92 -1.61
N LEU A 83 5.29 -1.50 -0.78
CA LEU A 83 5.27 -2.95 -0.53
C LEU A 83 4.94 -3.77 -1.80
N LEU A 84 4.34 -3.16 -2.81
CA LEU A 84 4.00 -3.83 -4.08
C LEU A 84 5.22 -4.17 -4.91
N PHE A 85 6.35 -3.49 -4.69
CA PHE A 85 7.58 -3.70 -5.44
C PHE A 85 8.28 -4.99 -5.02
N GLU A 86 9.30 -5.38 -5.78
CA GLU A 86 10.03 -6.63 -5.54
C GLU A 86 10.79 -6.59 -4.22
N LYS A 87 11.40 -5.45 -3.88
CA LYS A 87 12.23 -5.29 -2.68
C LYS A 87 12.48 -3.83 -2.35
N SER A 88 13.02 -3.61 -1.15
CA SER A 88 13.45 -2.31 -0.68
C SER A 88 14.87 -2.38 -0.12
N TYR A 89 15.62 -1.31 -0.35
CA TYR A 89 16.96 -1.09 0.23
C TYR A 89 16.97 0.08 1.21
N GLU A 90 15.82 0.57 1.62
CA GLU A 90 15.72 1.77 2.46
C GLU A 90 16.52 1.64 3.78
N PHE A 91 16.45 0.49 4.43
CA PHE A 91 17.22 0.19 5.65
C PHE A 91 18.18 -0.97 5.39
N GLU A 92 17.63 -2.11 5.05
CA GLU A 92 18.34 -3.32 4.68
C GLU A 92 17.62 -3.92 3.47
N GLU A 93 18.24 -4.83 2.77
CA GLU A 93 17.57 -5.52 1.68
C GLU A 93 16.39 -6.32 2.24
N CYS A 94 15.19 -5.98 1.81
CA CYS A 94 13.96 -6.62 2.26
C CYS A 94 13.05 -6.90 1.07
N LYS A 95 12.58 -8.13 0.98
CA LYS A 95 11.70 -8.56 -0.10
C LYS A 95 10.29 -8.01 0.10
N GLY A 96 9.71 -7.47 -0.97
CA GLY A 96 8.32 -7.01 -1.01
C GLY A 96 7.38 -8.04 -1.61
N LEU A 97 6.20 -7.58 -2.04
CA LEU A 97 5.17 -8.44 -2.62
C LEU A 97 5.48 -8.85 -4.07
N GLY A 98 6.33 -8.10 -4.76
CA GLY A 98 6.74 -8.45 -6.12
C GLY A 98 5.63 -8.33 -7.17
N LEU A 99 4.62 -7.51 -6.92
CA LEU A 99 3.52 -7.29 -7.87
C LEU A 99 3.87 -6.27 -8.95
N ILE A 100 4.81 -5.38 -8.65
CA ILE A 100 5.33 -4.37 -9.57
C ILE A 100 6.83 -4.57 -9.67
N GLY A 101 7.37 -4.58 -10.89
CA GLY A 101 8.82 -4.68 -11.12
C GLY A 101 9.54 -3.45 -10.61
N GLY A 102 10.73 -3.66 -10.04
CA GLY A 102 11.54 -2.59 -9.49
C GLY A 102 11.74 -2.69 -7.99
N TYR A 103 12.35 -1.66 -7.43
CA TYR A 103 12.70 -1.63 -6.02
C TYR A 103 12.55 -0.25 -5.42
N VAL A 104 12.46 -0.20 -4.09
CA VAL A 104 12.38 1.04 -3.31
C VAL A 104 13.77 1.34 -2.75
N ASP A 105 14.21 2.57 -2.85
CA ASP A 105 15.49 3.02 -2.34
C ASP A 105 15.39 4.45 -1.80
N LYS A 106 16.42 4.87 -1.07
CA LYS A 106 16.50 6.24 -0.57
C LYS A 106 16.73 7.21 -1.73
N ILE A 107 16.11 8.38 -1.63
CA ILE A 107 16.42 9.48 -2.52
C ILE A 107 17.82 9.98 -2.19
N ASN A 108 18.71 9.97 -3.18
CA ASN A 108 20.11 10.38 -2.99
C ASN A 108 20.35 11.74 -3.65
N GLU A 109 19.81 12.80 -3.02
CA GLU A 109 19.92 14.17 -3.48
C GLU A 109 20.38 15.05 -2.33
N PRO A 110 21.69 15.38 -2.23
CA PRO A 110 22.24 16.10 -1.09
C PRO A 110 21.74 17.54 -0.96
N ASP A 111 21.23 18.14 -2.03
CA ASP A 111 20.71 19.51 -2.04
C ASP A 111 19.23 19.61 -1.67
N LEU A 112 18.56 18.50 -1.43
CA LEU A 112 17.15 18.46 -1.08
C LEU A 112 16.93 18.06 0.38
N VAL A 113 15.86 18.61 0.95
CA VAL A 113 15.39 18.19 2.28
C VAL A 113 14.65 16.85 2.16
N ILE A 114 15.17 15.83 2.80
CA ILE A 114 14.61 14.47 2.76
C ILE A 114 14.28 14.02 4.19
N PRO A 115 13.05 13.57 4.47
CA PRO A 115 11.93 13.44 3.54
C PRO A 115 11.26 14.76 3.17
N HIS A 116 10.61 14.78 2.01
CA HIS A 116 9.77 15.90 1.60
C HIS A 116 8.41 15.76 2.30
N MET A 117 8.07 16.74 3.11
CA MET A 117 6.81 16.78 3.86
C MET A 117 6.07 18.07 3.50
N GLY A 118 4.89 17.95 2.89
CA GLY A 118 4.11 19.12 2.52
C GLY A 118 3.16 18.85 1.36
N TRP A 119 2.43 19.90 1.00
CA TRP A 119 1.53 19.85 -0.15
C TRP A 119 2.28 20.23 -1.42
N ASN A 120 1.99 19.51 -2.47
CA ASN A 120 2.59 19.77 -3.78
C ASN A 120 1.57 19.49 -4.89
N LEU A 121 1.80 20.09 -6.06
CA LEU A 121 0.95 19.83 -7.21
C LEU A 121 1.34 18.50 -7.84
N SER A 122 0.33 17.68 -8.11
CA SER A 122 0.52 16.48 -8.92
C SER A 122 0.42 16.86 -10.39
N LEU A 123 1.44 16.51 -11.15
CA LEU A 123 1.43 16.76 -12.59
C LEU A 123 0.55 15.74 -13.29
N ILE A 124 -0.35 16.23 -14.15
CA ILE A 124 -1.32 15.40 -14.86
C ILE A 124 -0.66 14.27 -15.67
N HIS A 125 0.49 14.55 -16.26
CA HIS A 125 1.24 13.55 -17.05
C HIS A 125 1.81 12.40 -16.22
N ILE A 126 1.88 12.58 -14.91
CA ILE A 126 2.36 11.55 -13.98
C ILE A 126 1.19 10.75 -13.41
N SER A 127 0.05 11.42 -13.21
CA SER A 127 -1.11 10.86 -12.51
C SER A 127 -2.13 10.20 -13.42
N GLU A 128 -2.15 10.56 -14.72
CA GLU A 128 -3.11 9.97 -15.66
C GLU A 128 -2.68 8.57 -16.10
N PRO A 129 -3.60 7.62 -16.08
CA PRO A 129 -3.36 6.33 -16.74
C PRO A 129 -3.27 6.54 -18.25
N THR A 130 -2.25 6.00 -18.83
CA THR A 130 -2.04 6.04 -20.29
C THR A 130 -2.48 4.75 -20.94
#